data_b956978e03f3e8ce103653957d8007b2
#
_entry.id   b956978e03f3e8ce103653957d8007b2
#
_cell.length_a   1.000
_cell.length_b   1.000
_cell.length_c   1.000
_cell.angle_alpha   90.00
_cell.angle_beta   90.00
_cell.angle_gamma   90.00
#
_symmetry.space_group_name_H-M   'P 1'
#
loop_
_entity.id
_entity.type
_entity.pdbx_description
1 polymer ?
#
loop_
_entity_poly.entity_id
_entity_poly.type
_entity_poly.pdbx_seq_one_letter_code
_entity_poly.pdbx_strand_id
1 'polypeptide(L)'
;MIGNDRVTDYINSLERSRGTLLSELASKARKERVPVIREETASFLISLVEAKRPAAILEVGTAVGYSTLLMAGAMPENCRITTI
;
A
#
# COMPACT_ATOMS: atom_id res chain seq x y z
N MET A 1 -10.10 8.40 -11.01
CA MET A 1 -10.29 8.46 -9.55
C MET A 1 -11.66 8.98 -9.20
N ILE A 2 -12.25 8.40 -8.24
CA ILE A 2 -13.60 8.74 -7.78
C ILE A 2 -13.48 9.60 -6.52
N GLY A 3 -14.26 10.66 -6.46
CA GLY A 3 -14.27 11.56 -5.33
C GLY A 3 -13.61 12.88 -5.69
N ASN A 4 -13.78 13.87 -4.85
CA ASN A 4 -13.11 15.14 -5.05
C ASN A 4 -11.87 15.24 -4.14
N ASP A 5 -10.97 16.15 -4.48
CA ASP A 5 -9.69 16.29 -3.81
C ASP A 5 -9.83 16.60 -2.32
N ARG A 6 -10.87 17.33 -1.92
CA ARG A 6 -11.10 17.70 -0.52
C ARG A 6 -11.43 16.48 0.33
N VAL A 7 -12.24 15.56 -0.21
CA VAL A 7 -12.58 14.32 0.48
C VAL A 7 -11.35 13.44 0.60
N THR A 8 -10.60 13.30 -0.49
CA THR A 8 -9.36 12.52 -0.50
C THR A 8 -8.36 13.08 0.50
N ASP A 9 -8.18 14.40 0.54
CA ASP A 9 -7.27 15.04 1.48
C ASP A 9 -7.69 14.79 2.92
N TYR A 10 -8.98 14.83 3.20
CA TYR A 10 -9.48 14.54 4.55
C TYR A 10 -9.18 13.10 4.96
N ILE A 11 -9.48 12.14 4.08
CA ILE A 11 -9.20 10.74 4.34
C ILE A 11 -7.71 10.52 4.59
N ASN A 12 -6.87 11.10 3.74
CA ASN A 12 -5.42 10.95 3.86
C ASN A 12 -4.89 11.58 5.15
N SER A 13 -5.52 12.65 5.63
CA SER A 13 -5.12 13.30 6.88
C SER A 13 -5.37 12.41 8.11
N LEU A 14 -6.22 11.41 7.99
CA LEU A 14 -6.52 10.46 9.06
C LEU A 14 -5.57 9.27 9.07
N GLU A 15 -4.73 9.15 8.04
CA GLU A 15 -3.86 8.00 7.88
C GLU A 15 -2.66 8.05 8.83
N ARG A 16 -2.23 6.86 9.25
CA ARG A 16 -1.00 6.73 10.03
C ARG A 16 0.21 6.79 9.13
N SER A 17 1.32 7.27 9.67
CA SER A 17 2.60 7.17 8.99
C SER A 17 2.94 5.69 8.76
N ARG A 18 3.42 5.35 7.58
CA ARG A 18 3.82 3.99 7.22
C ARG A 18 5.32 3.74 7.38
N GLY A 19 6.00 4.65 8.06
CA GLY A 19 7.43 4.53 8.26
C GLY A 19 8.23 5.19 7.15
N THR A 20 9.50 5.40 7.43
CA THR A 20 10.38 6.17 6.55
C THR A 20 10.59 5.49 5.20
N LEU A 21 10.85 4.18 5.20
CA LEU A 21 11.10 3.46 3.95
C LEU A 21 9.93 3.55 2.98
N LEU A 22 8.72 3.25 3.44
CA LEU A 22 7.55 3.30 2.57
C LEU A 22 7.24 4.72 2.12
N SER A 23 7.41 5.71 2.99
CA SER A 23 7.19 7.11 2.66
C SER A 23 8.19 7.58 1.60
N GLU A 24 9.45 7.23 1.73
CA GLU A 24 10.48 7.59 0.76
C GLU A 24 10.25 6.90 -0.58
N LEU A 25 9.88 5.63 -0.55
CA LEU A 25 9.62 4.88 -1.77
C LEU A 25 8.44 5.47 -2.55
N ALA A 26 7.36 5.81 -1.85
CA ALA A 26 6.20 6.41 -2.49
C ALA A 26 6.53 7.78 -3.06
N SER A 27 7.29 8.60 -2.32
CA SER A 27 7.68 9.92 -2.77
C SER A 27 8.57 9.84 -4.01
N LYS A 28 9.53 8.92 -4.01
CA LYS A 28 10.42 8.71 -5.15
C LYS A 28 9.64 8.24 -6.38
N ALA A 29 8.71 7.31 -6.18
CA ALA A 29 7.90 6.80 -7.27
C ALA A 29 7.05 7.90 -7.90
N ARG A 30 6.47 8.78 -7.08
CA ARG A 30 5.69 9.92 -7.59
C ARG A 30 6.55 10.89 -8.38
N LYS A 31 7.76 11.16 -7.91
CA LYS A 31 8.72 12.01 -8.63
C LYS A 31 9.09 11.43 -9.99
N GLU A 32 9.29 10.15 -10.06
CA GLU A 32 9.68 9.45 -11.28
C GLU A 32 8.48 9.04 -12.12
N ARG A 33 7.26 9.39 -11.67
CA ARG A 33 6.00 9.07 -12.34
C ARG A 33 5.76 7.56 -12.48
N VAL A 34 6.28 6.79 -11.54
CA VAL A 34 5.99 5.36 -11.45
C VAL A 34 4.66 5.18 -10.73
N PRO A 35 3.71 4.44 -11.32
CA PRO A 35 2.42 4.24 -10.67
C PRO A 35 2.54 3.50 -9.34
N VAL A 36 1.94 4.04 -8.31
CA VAL A 36 1.78 3.38 -7.02
C VAL A 36 0.34 3.57 -6.56
N ILE A 37 -0.11 2.68 -5.69
CA ILE A 37 -1.48 2.80 -5.18
C ILE A 37 -1.60 4.05 -4.31
N ARG A 38 -2.81 4.58 -4.24
CA ARG A 38 -3.12 5.77 -3.47
C ARG A 38 -3.17 5.44 -1.98
N GLU A 39 -3.02 6.46 -1.14
CA GLU A 39 -3.03 6.30 0.31
C GLU A 39 -4.30 5.63 0.83
N GLU A 40 -5.46 6.06 0.34
CA GLU A 40 -6.74 5.48 0.75
C GLU A 40 -6.86 4.01 0.34
N THR A 41 -6.33 3.67 -0.84
CA THR A 41 -6.29 2.28 -1.32
C THR A 41 -5.30 1.46 -0.48
N ALA A 42 -4.17 2.06 -0.12
CA ALA A 42 -3.17 1.39 0.72
C ALA A 42 -3.75 1.02 2.08
N SER A 43 -4.48 1.92 2.71
CA SER A 43 -5.11 1.65 3.99
C SER A 43 -6.17 0.55 3.90
N PHE A 44 -6.95 0.56 2.83
CA PHE A 44 -7.93 -0.49 2.60
C PHE A 44 -7.25 -1.84 2.41
N LEU A 45 -6.17 -1.88 1.64
CA LEU A 45 -5.40 -3.09 1.41
C LEU A 45 -4.82 -3.66 2.71
N ILE A 46 -4.23 -2.80 3.55
CA ILE A 46 -3.71 -3.22 4.85
C ILE A 46 -4.82 -3.82 5.69
N SER A 47 -5.98 -3.18 5.74
CA SER A 47 -7.12 -3.66 6.51
C SER A 47 -7.60 -5.02 6.03
N LEU A 48 -7.62 -5.25 4.71
CA LEU A 48 -7.99 -6.54 4.14
C LEU A 48 -7.00 -7.63 4.54
N VAL A 49 -5.71 -7.35 4.44
CA VAL A 49 -4.66 -8.33 4.79
C VAL A 49 -4.74 -8.67 6.27
N GLU A 50 -4.91 -7.67 7.12
CA GLU A 50 -5.02 -7.88 8.56
C GLU A 50 -6.28 -8.67 8.94
N ALA A 51 -7.40 -8.39 8.29
CA ALA A 51 -8.66 -9.07 8.57
C ALA A 51 -8.65 -10.50 8.04
N LYS A 52 -8.11 -10.70 6.86
CA LYS A 52 -8.10 -12.01 6.20
C LYS A 52 -7.07 -12.96 6.78
N ARG A 53 -5.93 -12.45 7.23
CA ARG A 53 -4.77 -13.21 7.71
C ARG A 53 -4.40 -14.33 6.74
N PRO A 54 -4.08 -13.99 5.49
CA PRO A 54 -3.87 -15.01 4.46
C PRO A 54 -2.62 -15.83 4.70
N ALA A 55 -2.63 -17.07 4.19
CA ALA A 55 -1.43 -17.92 4.18
C ALA A 55 -0.54 -17.61 2.98
N ALA A 56 -1.12 -17.06 1.92
CA ALA A 56 -0.38 -16.70 0.72
C ALA A 56 -1.05 -15.52 0.02
N ILE A 57 -0.23 -14.68 -0.58
CA ILE A 57 -0.68 -13.52 -1.36
C ILE A 57 -0.01 -13.59 -2.73
N LEU A 58 -0.79 -13.35 -3.76
CA LEU A 58 -0.26 -13.19 -5.12
C LEU A 58 -0.51 -11.77 -5.59
N GLU A 59 0.55 -11.10 -6.00
CA GLU A 59 0.47 -9.75 -6.55
C GLU A 59 0.93 -9.75 -8.00
N VAL A 60 0.14 -9.12 -8.86
CA VAL A 60 0.51 -8.92 -10.27
C VAL A 60 0.79 -7.44 -10.47
N GLY A 61 2.00 -7.12 -10.96
CA GLY A 61 2.43 -5.75 -11.15
C GLY A 61 3.16 -5.21 -9.94
N THR A 62 4.44 -5.53 -9.81
CA THR A 62 5.25 -5.13 -8.66
C THR A 62 5.59 -3.65 -8.65
N ALA A 63 5.78 -3.05 -9.81
CA ALA A 63 6.26 -1.67 -9.95
C ALA A 63 7.53 -1.46 -9.12
N VAL A 64 7.53 -0.51 -8.17
CA VAL A 64 8.69 -0.28 -7.31
C VAL A 64 8.66 -1.09 -6.01
N GLY A 65 7.68 -1.98 -5.86
CA GLY A 65 7.56 -2.82 -4.68
C GLY A 65 6.84 -2.18 -3.50
N TYR A 66 6.21 -1.04 -3.70
CA TYR A 66 5.54 -0.33 -2.62
C TYR A 66 4.40 -1.16 -2.01
N SER A 67 3.49 -1.66 -2.84
CA SER A 67 2.36 -2.46 -2.34
C SER A 67 2.83 -3.80 -1.77
N THR A 68 3.89 -4.39 -2.34
CA THR A 68 4.49 -5.62 -1.82
C THR A 68 4.98 -5.42 -0.39
N LEU A 69 5.75 -4.37 -0.15
CA LEU A 69 6.27 -4.05 1.18
C LEU A 69 5.15 -3.67 2.14
N LEU A 70 4.14 -2.97 1.65
CA LEU A 70 2.99 -2.58 2.43
C LEU A 70 2.25 -3.81 2.96
N MET A 71 1.98 -4.78 2.09
CA MET A 71 1.31 -6.02 2.47
C MET A 71 2.19 -6.88 3.38
N ALA A 72 3.49 -6.90 3.13
CA ALA A 72 4.42 -7.66 3.96
C ALA A 72 4.40 -7.18 5.41
N GLY A 73 4.23 -5.87 5.62
CA GLY A 73 4.13 -5.33 6.97
C GLY A 73 2.84 -5.66 7.69
N ALA A 74 1.78 -6.02 6.95
CA ALA A 74 0.46 -6.29 7.51
C ALA A 74 0.15 -7.79 7.64
N MET A 75 0.87 -8.64 6.91
CA MET A 75 0.57 -10.08 6.85
C MET A 75 1.14 -10.84 8.06
N PRO A 76 0.57 -12.01 8.39
CA PRO A 76 1.13 -12.88 9.42
C PRO A 76 2.52 -13.37 9.05
N GLU A 77 3.34 -13.75 10.04
CA GLU A 77 4.70 -14.23 9.82
C GLU A 77 4.76 -15.47 8.92
N ASN A 78 3.75 -16.30 8.98
CA ASN A 78 3.71 -17.53 8.18
C ASN A 78 3.11 -17.32 6.78
N CYS A 79 2.81 -16.09 6.41
CA CYS A 79 2.29 -15.78 5.09
C CYS A 79 3.43 -15.69 4.08
N ARG A 80 3.16 -16.14 2.88
CA ARG A 80 4.09 -16.04 1.75
C ARG A 80 3.50 -15.12 0.70
N ILE A 81 4.32 -14.18 0.22
CA ILE A 81 3.89 -13.28 -0.84
C ILE A 81 4.70 -13.57 -2.11
N THR A 82 4.00 -13.69 -3.23
CA THR A 82 4.62 -13.84 -4.55
C THR A 82 4.18 -12.65 -5.40
N THR A 83 5.13 -11.97 -6.03
CA THR A 83 4.85 -10.81 -6.86
C THR A 83 5.48 -10.99 -8.24
N ILE A 84 4.76 -10.52 -9.25
CA ILE A 84 5.19 -10.66 -10.64
C ILE A 84 5.32 -9.30 -11.29
#